data_4087a4f5a4913ed329295ea22274cd8d
#
_entry.id   4087a4f5a4913ed329295ea22274cd8d
#
_cell.length_a   1.000
_cell.length_b   1.000
_cell.length_c   1.000
_cell.angle_alpha   90.00
_cell.angle_beta   90.00
_cell.angle_gamma   90.00
#
_symmetry.space_group_name_H-M   'P 1'
#
loop_
_entity.id
_entity.type
_entity.pdbx_description
1 polymer ?
#
loop_
_entity_poly.entity_id
_entity_poly.type
_entity_poly.pdbx_seq_one_letter_code
_entity_poly.pdbx_strand_id
1 'polypeptide(L)'
;VPPVSPRGESGVSDGSREAPHAFPRSHPALADDPLATPDSPAQPATPFHPSVEPRAYVPRTMASPSRDGDLRRTFSALPVQGAPFARTWWGVAWVSALEGGALDAGRLVRGRGYAEGGRVDAITVTPGSVLAYVQGSRPRPYRVQVRLRTWAAEDWERFLGAAVERPGQIAALLDKEVPPALAAECGVPLLPVAGELEPQCSCPDRGHPCKHAAALCYQTARLLDADPFVLLLLRGRGERDLLDTLARRSAAHAARAAR
;
A
#
# COMPACT_ATOMS: atom_id res chain seq x y z
N VAL A 1 57.18 11.15 -1.87
CA VAL A 1 58.16 10.06 -2.00
C VAL A 1 57.57 8.80 -1.39
N PRO A 2 57.25 7.78 -2.18
CA PRO A 2 57.06 6.40 -1.70
C PRO A 2 58.43 5.69 -1.76
N PRO A 3 58.63 4.41 -1.50
CA PRO A 3 57.80 3.21 -1.66
C PRO A 3 57.99 2.15 -0.55
N VAL A 4 57.40 0.98 -0.60
CA VAL A 4 57.97 -0.34 -0.97
C VAL A 4 57.09 -1.45 -0.44
N SER A 5 56.61 -2.31 -1.34
CA SER A 5 56.30 -3.73 -1.05
C SER A 5 57.58 -4.55 -0.98
N PRO A 6 57.63 -5.75 -0.40
CA PRO A 6 57.56 -7.00 -1.18
C PRO A 6 56.85 -8.19 -0.48
N ARG A 7 56.15 -9.05 -1.25
CA ARG A 7 56.50 -10.41 -1.73
C ARG A 7 56.84 -11.48 -0.67
N GLY A 8 56.23 -12.61 -0.84
CA GLY A 8 56.59 -13.94 -0.39
C GLY A 8 55.34 -14.82 -0.41
N GLU A 9 55.07 -15.53 -1.44
CA GLU A 9 55.47 -16.82 -1.98
C GLU A 9 55.10 -18.03 -1.09
N SER A 10 54.20 -18.78 -1.66
CA SER A 10 54.22 -20.22 -2.01
C SER A 10 53.85 -21.21 -0.94
N GLY A 11 52.91 -22.09 -1.32
CA GLY A 11 52.62 -23.37 -0.67
C GLY A 11 51.56 -24.15 -1.43
N VAL A 12 52.01 -24.87 -2.44
CA VAL A 12 51.27 -25.86 -3.24
C VAL A 12 51.24 -27.20 -2.48
N SER A 13 50.14 -27.92 -2.53
CA SER A 13 49.99 -29.37 -2.69
C SER A 13 48.51 -29.72 -2.46
N ASP A 14 47.84 -30.16 -3.47
CA ASP A 14 47.78 -31.49 -4.12
C ASP A 14 46.96 -32.50 -3.32
N GLY A 15 45.99 -33.06 -4.02
CA GLY A 15 45.67 -34.44 -3.79
C GLY A 15 44.20 -34.82 -3.63
N SER A 16 43.68 -35.37 -4.72
CA SER A 16 42.75 -36.53 -4.79
C SER A 16 41.25 -36.24 -4.65
N ARG A 17 40.53 -36.16 -5.74
CA ARG A 17 39.79 -37.20 -6.48
C ARG A 17 39.16 -38.26 -5.57
N GLU A 18 37.83 -38.27 -5.51
CA GLU A 18 37.04 -39.47 -5.79
C GLU A 18 35.57 -39.11 -6.09
N ALA A 19 35.09 -39.67 -7.18
CA ALA A 19 33.72 -39.63 -7.65
C ALA A 19 33.06 -41.01 -7.40
N PRO A 20 31.93 -41.36 -7.94
CA PRO A 20 30.63 -41.32 -7.30
C PRO A 20 30.13 -42.74 -6.99
N HIS A 21 29.29 -42.92 -6.02
CA HIS A 21 28.61 -44.20 -5.83
C HIS A 21 27.17 -44.18 -6.39
N ALA A 22 27.02 -45.13 -7.30
CA ALA A 22 25.84 -45.49 -8.03
C ALA A 22 24.77 -46.15 -7.14
N PHE A 23 23.53 -45.99 -7.60
CA PHE A 23 22.36 -46.74 -7.16
C PHE A 23 22.50 -48.26 -7.29
N PRO A 24 21.69 -49.04 -6.56
CA PRO A 24 21.06 -50.18 -7.17
C PRO A 24 19.54 -50.10 -7.15
N ARG A 25 18.99 -50.30 -8.33
CA ARG A 25 17.61 -50.75 -8.54
C ARG A 25 17.51 -52.22 -8.14
N SER A 26 16.44 -52.57 -7.45
CA SER A 26 15.91 -53.91 -7.46
C SER A 26 14.43 -53.93 -7.18
N HIS A 27 13.66 -54.20 -8.18
CA HIS A 27 12.30 -54.76 -8.05
C HIS A 27 12.42 -56.24 -7.70
N PRO A 28 11.42 -56.79 -7.05
CA PRO A 28 10.92 -58.11 -7.49
C PRO A 28 9.44 -58.05 -7.86
N ALA A 29 9.16 -58.93 -8.78
CA ALA A 29 7.91 -59.15 -9.46
C ALA A 29 6.93 -60.03 -8.67
N LEU A 30 5.64 -59.82 -9.00
CA LEU A 30 4.57 -60.78 -9.20
C LEU A 30 4.36 -61.89 -8.16
N ALA A 31 3.21 -61.89 -7.52
CA ALA A 31 2.47 -63.12 -7.21
C ALA A 31 0.96 -62.84 -7.50
N ASP A 32 0.46 -63.66 -8.38
CA ASP A 32 -0.95 -63.82 -8.72
C ASP A 32 -1.75 -64.28 -7.51
N ASP A 33 -2.94 -63.73 -7.35
CA ASP A 33 -3.99 -64.36 -6.56
C ASP A 33 -5.33 -64.25 -7.30
N PRO A 34 -5.91 -65.39 -7.72
CA PRO A 34 -7.19 -65.41 -8.40
C PRO A 34 -8.28 -65.78 -7.40
N LEU A 35 -9.22 -64.88 -7.15
CA LEU A 35 -10.58 -65.20 -6.71
C LEU A 35 -11.51 -64.02 -6.91
N ALA A 36 -12.02 -63.92 -8.13
CA ALA A 36 -13.19 -63.11 -8.43
C ALA A 36 -14.44 -63.75 -7.82
N THR A 37 -15.16 -63.04 -7.01
CA THR A 37 -16.56 -63.31 -6.75
C THR A 37 -17.39 -62.18 -7.34
N PRO A 38 -18.37 -62.51 -8.19
CA PRO A 38 -19.30 -61.51 -8.70
C PRO A 38 -20.47 -61.35 -7.70
N ASP A 39 -21.11 -60.21 -7.83
CA ASP A 39 -22.37 -59.74 -7.20
C ASP A 39 -22.22 -58.81 -5.99
N SER A 40 -22.20 -57.57 -6.37
CA SER A 40 -22.81 -56.50 -5.54
C SER A 40 -23.68 -55.63 -6.44
N PRO A 41 -24.96 -55.40 -6.08
CA PRO A 41 -25.89 -54.67 -6.93
C PRO A 41 -25.49 -53.23 -7.09
N ALA A 42 -25.59 -52.71 -8.30
CA ALA A 42 -25.39 -51.34 -8.67
C ALA A 42 -26.19 -50.40 -7.79
N GLN A 43 -25.53 -49.55 -7.03
CA GLN A 43 -26.15 -48.43 -6.36
C GLN A 43 -26.63 -47.40 -7.41
N PRO A 44 -27.86 -46.86 -7.28
CA PRO A 44 -28.33 -45.86 -8.20
C PRO A 44 -27.48 -44.60 -8.10
N ALA A 45 -27.07 -44.08 -9.26
CA ALA A 45 -26.33 -42.83 -9.38
C ALA A 45 -27.05 -41.70 -8.64
N THR A 46 -26.45 -41.14 -7.63
CA THR A 46 -26.90 -39.92 -7.00
C THR A 46 -26.96 -38.79 -8.04
N PRO A 47 -28.05 -38.03 -8.08
CA PRO A 47 -28.15 -36.93 -9.04
C PRO A 47 -27.04 -35.91 -8.79
N PHE A 48 -26.36 -35.53 -9.87
CA PHE A 48 -25.35 -34.50 -9.94
C PHE A 48 -25.96 -33.19 -9.39
N HIS A 49 -25.58 -32.83 -8.17
CA HIS A 49 -25.83 -31.49 -7.69
C HIS A 49 -24.88 -30.54 -8.44
N PRO A 50 -25.43 -29.55 -9.17
CA PRO A 50 -24.57 -28.56 -9.78
C PRO A 50 -23.75 -27.87 -8.66
N SER A 51 -22.43 -27.90 -8.80
CA SER A 51 -21.50 -27.17 -7.94
C SER A 51 -21.97 -25.73 -7.87
N VAL A 52 -22.38 -25.31 -6.68
CA VAL A 52 -22.66 -23.91 -6.42
C VAL A 52 -21.31 -23.20 -6.57
N GLU A 53 -21.14 -22.54 -7.70
CA GLU A 53 -20.00 -21.62 -7.86
C GLU A 53 -19.94 -20.70 -6.64
N PRO A 54 -18.75 -20.49 -6.04
CA PRO A 54 -18.64 -19.55 -4.95
C PRO A 54 -19.10 -18.20 -5.49
N ARG A 55 -20.29 -17.77 -5.08
CA ARG A 55 -20.77 -16.43 -5.36
C ARG A 55 -19.66 -15.45 -5.03
N ALA A 56 -19.20 -14.74 -6.05
CA ALA A 56 -18.29 -13.63 -5.88
C ALA A 56 -18.81 -12.78 -4.71
N TYR A 57 -17.98 -12.60 -3.70
CA TYR A 57 -18.28 -11.72 -2.57
C TYR A 57 -18.58 -10.34 -3.14
N VAL A 58 -19.82 -9.95 -3.20
CA VAL A 58 -20.24 -8.57 -3.42
C VAL A 58 -20.17 -7.92 -2.05
N PRO A 59 -19.21 -7.02 -1.80
CA PRO A 59 -19.16 -6.27 -0.56
C PRO A 59 -20.51 -5.56 -0.41
N ARG A 60 -21.31 -5.98 0.54
CA ARG A 60 -22.43 -5.15 1.00
C ARG A 60 -21.80 -3.96 1.70
N THR A 61 -21.57 -2.91 0.95
CA THR A 61 -21.25 -1.60 1.48
C THR A 61 -22.44 -1.20 2.34
N MET A 62 -22.31 -1.41 3.64
CA MET A 62 -23.11 -0.67 4.63
C MET A 62 -22.53 0.76 4.63
N ALA A 63 -22.57 1.40 3.47
CA ALA A 63 -22.43 2.84 3.37
C ALA A 63 -23.72 3.40 3.97
N SER A 64 -23.73 3.53 5.28
CA SER A 64 -24.53 4.59 5.87
C SER A 64 -24.14 5.85 5.11
N PRO A 65 -25.07 6.65 4.57
CA PRO A 65 -24.74 7.93 3.95
C PRO A 65 -24.24 8.84 5.06
N SER A 66 -22.99 8.65 5.45
CA SER A 66 -22.30 9.64 6.25
C SER A 66 -22.20 10.84 5.35
N ARG A 67 -22.83 11.94 5.76
CA ARG A 67 -22.57 13.24 5.18
C ARG A 67 -21.07 13.45 5.31
N ASP A 68 -20.34 13.21 4.22
CA ASP A 68 -18.92 13.51 4.17
C ASP A 68 -18.81 15.02 4.35
N GLY A 69 -18.45 15.44 5.55
CA GLY A 69 -18.07 16.81 5.84
C GLY A 69 -16.68 17.08 5.29
N ASP A 70 -16.25 18.32 5.32
CA ASP A 70 -14.93 18.74 4.84
C ASP A 70 -13.76 17.94 5.49
N LEU A 71 -13.97 17.41 6.71
CA LEU A 71 -12.99 16.62 7.46
C LEU A 71 -13.17 15.09 7.34
N ARG A 72 -14.02 14.63 6.40
CA ARG A 72 -14.20 13.20 6.17
C ARG A 72 -14.55 12.94 4.71
N ARG A 73 -13.78 12.08 4.06
CA ARG A 73 -14.01 11.66 2.68
C ARG A 73 -13.98 10.14 2.59
N THR A 74 -14.92 9.58 1.85
CA THR A 74 -15.02 8.13 1.63
C THR A 74 -14.90 7.83 0.14
N PHE A 75 -14.04 6.88 -0.20
CA PHE A 75 -13.73 6.50 -1.56
C PHE A 75 -14.00 5.01 -1.74
N SER A 76 -14.48 4.63 -2.91
CA SER A 76 -14.41 3.24 -3.35
C SER A 76 -12.95 2.87 -3.61
N ALA A 77 -12.61 1.59 -3.42
CA ALA A 77 -11.30 1.10 -3.84
C ALA A 77 -11.11 1.35 -5.34
N LEU A 78 -9.98 1.93 -5.69
CA LEU A 78 -9.67 2.19 -7.09
C LEU A 78 -9.28 0.88 -7.78
N PRO A 79 -9.83 0.60 -8.97
CA PRO A 79 -9.47 -0.59 -9.72
C PRO A 79 -7.98 -0.56 -10.07
N VAL A 80 -7.37 -1.73 -10.05
CA VAL A 80 -5.99 -1.88 -10.41
C VAL A 80 -5.86 -2.01 -11.91
N GLN A 81 -5.17 -1.09 -12.52
CA GLN A 81 -4.79 -1.16 -13.93
C GLN A 81 -3.27 -1.07 -14.04
N GLY A 82 -2.61 -2.21 -14.02
CA GLY A 82 -1.17 -2.31 -14.27
C GLY A 82 -0.26 -1.67 -13.20
N ALA A 83 1.03 -1.89 -13.32
CA ALA A 83 2.08 -1.17 -12.60
C ALA A 83 2.39 0.16 -13.32
N PRO A 84 2.85 1.21 -12.62
CA PRO A 84 3.18 1.28 -11.19
C PRO A 84 1.97 1.63 -10.31
N PHE A 85 2.09 1.39 -9.00
CA PHE A 85 1.04 1.70 -8.01
C PHE A 85 0.80 3.20 -7.83
N ALA A 86 1.83 4.01 -8.02
CA ALA A 86 1.76 5.46 -7.96
C ALA A 86 2.46 6.04 -9.20
N ARG A 87 1.92 7.14 -9.70
CA ARG A 87 2.40 7.83 -10.92
C ARG A 87 2.92 9.23 -10.60
N THR A 88 2.25 9.93 -9.70
CA THR A 88 2.68 11.26 -9.28
C THR A 88 3.88 11.16 -8.34
N TRP A 89 4.70 12.21 -8.29
CA TRP A 89 5.86 12.21 -7.40
C TRP A 89 5.46 12.07 -5.92
N TRP A 90 4.32 12.63 -5.53
CA TRP A 90 3.81 12.53 -4.15
C TRP A 90 3.23 11.15 -3.83
N GLY A 91 2.57 10.50 -4.81
CA GLY A 91 2.14 9.11 -4.66
C GLY A 91 3.32 8.15 -4.56
N VAL A 92 4.37 8.37 -5.38
CA VAL A 92 5.62 7.60 -5.32
C VAL A 92 6.31 7.81 -3.98
N ALA A 93 6.39 9.03 -3.47
CA ALA A 93 7.00 9.31 -2.18
C ALA A 93 6.23 8.65 -1.02
N TRP A 94 4.89 8.58 -1.09
CA TRP A 94 4.07 7.81 -0.14
C TRP A 94 4.43 6.32 -0.16
N VAL A 95 4.54 5.71 -1.35
CA VAL A 95 4.96 4.31 -1.48
C VAL A 95 6.38 4.10 -0.93
N SER A 96 7.29 5.02 -1.22
CA SER A 96 8.67 4.96 -0.70
C SER A 96 8.72 5.03 0.83
N ALA A 97 7.86 5.84 1.46
CA ALA A 97 7.75 5.90 2.91
C ALA A 97 7.22 4.59 3.51
N LEU A 98 6.25 3.95 2.86
CA LEU A 98 5.76 2.62 3.25
C LEU A 98 6.88 1.57 3.15
N GLU A 99 7.54 1.51 1.99
CA GLU A 99 8.52 0.47 1.69
C GLU A 99 9.81 0.64 2.50
N GLY A 100 10.24 1.89 2.72
CA GLY A 100 11.40 2.21 3.54
C GLY A 100 11.19 1.98 5.05
N GLY A 101 9.93 1.99 5.51
CA GLY A 101 9.58 1.69 6.91
C GLY A 101 9.26 0.21 7.18
N ALA A 102 9.22 -0.64 6.14
CA ALA A 102 8.81 -2.03 6.28
C ALA A 102 10.00 -2.95 6.57
N LEU A 103 9.84 -3.83 7.56
CA LEU A 103 10.87 -4.82 7.96
C LEU A 103 10.81 -6.11 7.12
N ASP A 104 9.77 -6.33 6.31
CA ASP A 104 9.55 -7.59 5.57
C ASP A 104 9.01 -7.30 4.17
N ALA A 105 9.88 -7.39 3.19
CA ALA A 105 9.54 -7.21 1.77
C ALA A 105 8.50 -8.21 1.27
N GLY A 106 8.49 -9.44 1.79
CA GLY A 106 7.49 -10.45 1.42
C GLY A 106 6.07 -10.06 1.82
N ARG A 107 5.89 -9.29 2.91
CA ARG A 107 4.60 -8.73 3.31
C ARG A 107 4.16 -7.62 2.37
N LEU A 108 5.08 -6.80 1.91
CA LEU A 108 4.81 -5.75 0.92
C LEU A 108 4.33 -6.36 -0.40
N VAL A 109 5.03 -7.37 -0.92
CA VAL A 109 4.62 -8.08 -2.15
C VAL A 109 3.22 -8.67 -2.02
N ARG A 110 2.93 -9.36 -0.89
CA ARG A 110 1.58 -9.87 -0.62
C ARG A 110 0.54 -8.76 -0.48
N GLY A 111 0.91 -7.65 0.16
CA GLY A 111 0.04 -6.46 0.30
C GLY A 111 -0.30 -5.84 -1.05
N ARG A 112 0.69 -5.73 -1.92
CA ARG A 112 0.50 -5.28 -3.30
C ARG A 112 -0.51 -6.16 -4.04
N GLY A 113 -0.35 -7.49 -3.99
CA GLY A 113 -1.31 -8.41 -4.59
C GLY A 113 -2.73 -8.33 -3.99
N TYR A 114 -2.86 -8.02 -2.69
CA TYR A 114 -4.17 -7.78 -2.06
C TYR A 114 -4.82 -6.48 -2.57
N ALA A 115 -4.04 -5.41 -2.72
CA ALA A 115 -4.51 -4.17 -3.31
C ALA A 115 -4.93 -4.36 -4.77
N GLU A 116 -4.11 -5.08 -5.55
CA GLU A 116 -4.39 -5.44 -6.95
C GLU A 116 -5.61 -6.33 -7.10
N GLY A 117 -5.83 -7.24 -6.21
CA GLY A 117 -6.97 -8.15 -6.22
C GLY A 117 -8.29 -7.53 -5.73
N GLY A 118 -8.37 -6.20 -5.55
CA GLY A 118 -9.59 -5.51 -5.13
C GLY A 118 -10.07 -5.91 -3.73
N ARG A 119 -9.17 -6.33 -2.84
CA ARG A 119 -9.52 -6.80 -1.50
C ARG A 119 -9.67 -5.69 -0.46
N VAL A 120 -9.41 -4.45 -0.84
CA VAL A 120 -9.61 -3.26 0.01
C VAL A 120 -10.99 -2.70 -0.30
N ASP A 121 -11.84 -2.63 0.71
CA ASP A 121 -13.17 -2.02 0.61
C ASP A 121 -13.14 -0.56 1.05
N ALA A 122 -14.23 0.17 0.83
CA ALA A 122 -14.44 1.59 1.10
C ALA A 122 -13.39 2.24 2.01
N ILE A 123 -12.60 3.16 1.43
CA ILE A 123 -11.51 3.82 2.13
C ILE A 123 -12.02 5.14 2.68
N THR A 124 -12.00 5.30 3.99
CA THR A 124 -12.38 6.55 4.66
C THR A 124 -11.12 7.29 5.13
N VAL A 125 -11.02 8.54 4.72
CA VAL A 125 -9.93 9.45 5.11
C VAL A 125 -10.47 10.52 6.03
N THR A 126 -9.77 10.74 7.13
CA THR A 126 -10.01 11.80 8.11
C THR A 126 -8.68 12.42 8.52
N PRO A 127 -8.65 13.56 9.22
CA PRO A 127 -7.41 14.09 9.77
C PRO A 127 -6.60 13.03 10.51
N GLY A 128 -5.37 12.83 10.10
CA GLY A 128 -4.43 11.89 10.70
C GLY A 128 -4.74 10.40 10.48
N SER A 129 -5.73 10.03 9.65
CA SER A 129 -6.12 8.62 9.56
C SER A 129 -6.73 8.20 8.23
N VAL A 130 -6.29 7.06 7.73
CA VAL A 130 -6.95 6.31 6.66
C VAL A 130 -7.49 5.00 7.25
N LEU A 131 -8.75 4.71 7.03
CA LEU A 131 -9.44 3.52 7.51
C LEU A 131 -10.07 2.77 6.35
N ALA A 132 -9.94 1.44 6.31
CA ALA A 132 -10.66 0.57 5.38
C ALA A 132 -10.92 -0.80 6.00
N TYR A 133 -11.75 -1.58 5.31
CA TYR A 133 -11.92 -3.00 5.57
C TYR A 133 -11.25 -3.80 4.46
N VAL A 134 -10.40 -4.73 4.84
CA VAL A 134 -9.62 -5.54 3.88
C VAL A 134 -10.02 -7.00 3.99
N GLN A 135 -10.50 -7.57 2.88
CA GLN A 135 -10.89 -8.97 2.82
C GLN A 135 -9.65 -9.86 2.90
N GLY A 136 -9.57 -10.65 3.94
CA GLY A 136 -8.54 -11.65 4.14
C GLY A 136 -9.04 -13.07 3.86
N SER A 137 -8.41 -14.05 4.50
CA SER A 137 -8.80 -15.46 4.42
C SER A 137 -10.04 -15.82 5.26
N ARG A 138 -10.44 -14.95 6.19
CA ARG A 138 -11.63 -15.15 7.02
C ARG A 138 -12.87 -14.54 6.37
N PRO A 139 -14.08 -15.04 6.68
CA PRO A 139 -15.33 -14.49 6.15
C PRO A 139 -15.55 -13.01 6.50
N ARG A 140 -15.13 -12.59 7.69
CA ARG A 140 -15.20 -11.18 8.11
C ARG A 140 -13.93 -10.44 7.68
N PRO A 141 -14.07 -9.29 6.99
CA PRO A 141 -12.91 -8.47 6.64
C PRO A 141 -12.22 -7.91 7.88
N TYR A 142 -10.94 -7.65 7.75
CA TYR A 142 -10.15 -7.02 8.81
C TYR A 142 -10.30 -5.50 8.75
N ARG A 143 -10.50 -4.88 9.90
CA ARG A 143 -10.41 -3.44 10.05
C ARG A 143 -8.95 -3.03 10.01
N VAL A 144 -8.61 -2.17 9.07
CA VAL A 144 -7.25 -1.66 8.87
C VAL A 144 -7.27 -0.15 9.00
N GLN A 145 -6.31 0.38 9.74
CA GLN A 145 -6.12 1.82 9.90
C GLN A 145 -4.64 2.15 9.69
N VAL A 146 -4.36 3.23 8.98
CA VAL A 146 -3.03 3.82 8.87
C VAL A 146 -3.10 5.22 9.44
N ARG A 147 -2.23 5.53 10.38
CA ARG A 147 -2.14 6.86 10.97
C ARG A 147 -0.96 7.63 10.39
N LEU A 148 -1.15 8.92 10.29
CA LEU A 148 -0.15 9.90 9.91
C LEU A 148 -0.32 11.12 10.82
N ARG A 149 0.77 11.66 11.34
CA ARG A 149 0.72 12.85 12.19
C ARG A 149 0.11 14.05 11.43
N THR A 150 -0.89 14.67 12.04
CA THR A 150 -1.41 15.95 11.54
C THR A 150 -0.40 17.07 11.79
N TRP A 151 -0.46 18.11 10.99
CA TRP A 151 0.35 19.30 11.18
C TRP A 151 -0.17 20.17 12.33
N ALA A 152 0.76 20.82 13.03
CA ALA A 152 0.45 21.85 13.99
C ALA A 152 0.03 23.16 13.27
N ALA A 153 -0.48 24.12 14.02
CA ALA A 153 -0.88 25.40 13.47
C ALA A 153 0.27 26.12 12.75
N GLU A 154 1.47 26.05 13.33
CA GLU A 154 2.69 26.67 12.80
C GLU A 154 3.14 26.04 11.48
N ASP A 155 2.95 24.73 11.32
CA ASP A 155 3.25 24.01 10.09
C ASP A 155 2.31 24.46 8.96
N TRP A 156 1.02 24.62 9.29
CA TRP A 156 0.03 25.15 8.37
C TRP A 156 0.29 26.60 7.98
N GLU A 157 0.74 27.45 8.92
CA GLU A 157 1.10 28.82 8.61
C GLU A 157 2.26 28.91 7.61
N ARG A 158 3.29 28.07 7.78
CA ARG A 158 4.40 27.98 6.82
C ARG A 158 3.95 27.51 5.44
N PHE A 159 3.15 26.45 5.38
CA PHE A 159 2.62 25.94 4.12
C PHE A 159 1.76 27.00 3.39
N LEU A 160 0.82 27.62 4.09
CA LEU A 160 -0.06 28.63 3.52
C LEU A 160 0.73 29.89 3.08
N GLY A 161 1.72 30.31 3.85
CA GLY A 161 2.64 31.40 3.48
C GLY A 161 3.35 31.09 2.17
N ALA A 162 4.02 29.95 2.06
CA ALA A 162 4.72 29.54 0.85
C ALA A 162 3.78 29.44 -0.37
N ALA A 163 2.57 28.91 -0.18
CA ALA A 163 1.60 28.80 -1.28
C ALA A 163 1.14 30.14 -1.84
N VAL A 164 1.02 31.18 -0.98
CA VAL A 164 0.55 32.51 -1.37
C VAL A 164 1.66 33.35 -2.02
N GLU A 165 2.93 33.09 -1.69
CA GLU A 165 4.06 33.80 -2.30
C GLU A 165 4.12 33.67 -3.82
N ARG A 166 3.58 32.58 -4.37
CA ARG A 166 3.59 32.28 -5.82
C ARG A 166 2.20 31.90 -6.32
N PRO A 167 1.51 32.77 -7.05
CA PRO A 167 0.15 32.48 -7.55
C PRO A 167 0.04 31.18 -8.35
N GLY A 168 1.09 30.79 -9.07
CA GLY A 168 1.14 29.52 -9.81
C GLY A 168 1.06 28.26 -8.93
N GLN A 169 1.46 28.34 -7.65
CA GLN A 169 1.33 27.21 -6.72
C GLN A 169 -0.14 27.00 -6.32
N ILE A 170 -0.90 28.09 -6.15
CA ILE A 170 -2.34 27.99 -5.87
C ILE A 170 -3.08 27.45 -7.08
N ALA A 171 -2.74 27.92 -8.29
CA ALA A 171 -3.34 27.42 -9.53
C ALA A 171 -3.11 25.91 -9.69
N ALA A 172 -1.88 25.43 -9.48
CA ALA A 172 -1.58 24.01 -9.53
C ALA A 172 -2.38 23.19 -8.50
N LEU A 173 -2.51 23.67 -7.26
CA LEU A 173 -3.36 23.01 -6.26
C LEU A 173 -4.82 22.92 -6.72
N LEU A 174 -5.37 23.98 -7.34
CA LEU A 174 -6.73 23.96 -7.91
C LEU A 174 -6.86 22.94 -9.04
N ASP A 175 -5.81 22.74 -9.82
CA ASP A 175 -5.71 21.72 -10.87
C ASP A 175 -5.38 20.32 -10.31
N LYS A 176 -5.42 20.17 -8.99
CA LYS A 176 -5.11 18.92 -8.27
C LYS A 176 -3.69 18.42 -8.48
N GLU A 177 -2.76 19.33 -8.57
CA GLU A 177 -1.34 19.07 -8.62
C GLU A 177 -0.62 19.62 -7.39
N VAL A 178 0.41 18.91 -6.92
CA VAL A 178 1.30 19.41 -5.87
C VAL A 178 2.61 19.85 -6.51
N PRO A 179 2.87 21.17 -6.59
CA PRO A 179 4.15 21.63 -7.11
C PRO A 179 5.31 21.15 -6.24
N PRO A 180 6.36 20.52 -6.82
CA PRO A 180 7.55 20.14 -6.04
C PRO A 180 8.20 21.33 -5.30
N ALA A 181 8.15 22.52 -5.91
CA ALA A 181 8.62 23.75 -5.30
C ALA A 181 7.87 24.08 -4.00
N LEU A 182 6.53 23.94 -3.98
CA LEU A 182 5.74 24.15 -2.76
C LEU A 182 6.17 23.20 -1.65
N ALA A 183 6.34 21.92 -1.96
CA ALA A 183 6.76 20.94 -0.98
C ALA A 183 8.20 21.20 -0.44
N ALA A 184 9.08 21.73 -1.27
CA ALA A 184 10.46 22.07 -0.85
C ALA A 184 10.53 23.38 -0.06
N GLU A 185 9.74 24.38 -0.43
CA GLU A 185 9.83 25.74 0.11
C GLU A 185 8.97 25.97 1.35
N CYS A 186 7.91 25.18 1.56
CA CYS A 186 7.03 25.35 2.72
C CYS A 186 7.72 25.07 4.07
N GLY A 187 8.91 24.45 4.05
CA GLY A 187 9.70 24.19 5.27
C GLY A 187 9.07 23.18 6.23
N VAL A 188 8.07 22.42 5.76
CA VAL A 188 7.41 21.34 6.51
C VAL A 188 7.33 20.07 5.65
N PRO A 189 7.55 18.89 6.25
CA PRO A 189 7.45 17.64 5.50
C PRO A 189 6.00 17.37 5.10
N LEU A 190 5.65 17.68 3.85
CA LEU A 190 4.33 17.42 3.30
C LEU A 190 4.03 15.93 3.26
N LEU A 191 4.99 15.15 2.74
CA LEU A 191 4.90 13.71 2.60
C LEU A 191 5.49 13.00 3.81
N PRO A 192 5.01 11.79 4.13
CA PRO A 192 5.61 11.00 5.19
C PRO A 192 7.00 10.52 4.81
N VAL A 193 7.86 10.39 5.82
CA VAL A 193 9.14 9.70 5.71
C VAL A 193 9.03 8.25 6.18
N ALA A 194 10.06 7.44 5.92
CA ALA A 194 10.11 6.06 6.38
C ALA A 194 9.89 5.97 7.90
N GLY A 195 8.96 5.12 8.32
CA GLY A 195 8.61 4.93 9.73
C GLY A 195 7.57 5.92 10.29
N GLU A 196 7.14 6.95 9.55
CA GLU A 196 6.10 7.88 10.01
C GLU A 196 4.67 7.33 9.83
N LEU A 197 4.51 6.36 8.93
CA LEU A 197 3.23 5.68 8.76
C LEU A 197 3.03 4.64 9.86
N GLU A 198 1.95 4.74 10.61
CA GLU A 198 1.60 3.83 11.71
C GLU A 198 0.47 2.90 11.30
N PRO A 199 0.78 1.74 10.70
CA PRO A 199 -0.24 0.79 10.27
C PRO A 199 -0.75 -0.04 11.45
N GLN A 200 -2.09 -0.18 11.54
CA GLN A 200 -2.78 -1.03 12.52
C GLN A 200 -3.78 -1.94 11.80
N CYS A 201 -3.84 -3.21 12.19
CA CYS A 201 -4.76 -4.17 11.59
C CYS A 201 -5.33 -5.11 12.66
N SER A 202 -6.61 -5.45 12.55
CA SER A 202 -7.27 -6.42 13.44
C SER A 202 -6.95 -7.89 13.12
N CYS A 203 -6.06 -8.16 12.16
CA CYS A 203 -5.63 -9.53 11.85
C CYS A 203 -4.67 -10.08 12.92
N PRO A 204 -4.51 -11.40 13.01
CA PRO A 204 -3.59 -12.02 13.97
C PRO A 204 -2.11 -11.82 13.64
N ASP A 205 -1.77 -11.39 12.42
CA ASP A 205 -0.39 -11.11 12.01
C ASP A 205 0.09 -9.81 12.67
N ARG A 206 1.16 -9.88 13.45
CA ARG A 206 1.77 -8.74 14.16
C ARG A 206 2.86 -8.03 13.36
N GLY A 207 2.97 -8.33 12.05
CA GLY A 207 3.95 -7.64 11.19
C GLY A 207 3.65 -6.16 11.00
N HIS A 208 4.69 -5.36 10.90
CA HIS A 208 4.64 -3.92 10.62
C HIS A 208 5.30 -3.60 9.27
N PRO A 209 4.48 -3.33 8.22
CA PRO A 209 3.06 -3.59 8.14
C PRO A 209 2.75 -5.08 7.91
N CYS A 210 1.55 -5.56 8.29
CA CYS A 210 1.03 -6.81 7.77
C CYS A 210 0.55 -6.62 6.31
N LYS A 211 0.30 -7.70 5.57
CA LYS A 211 -0.15 -7.63 4.16
C LYS A 211 -1.44 -6.80 3.95
N HIS A 212 -2.36 -6.81 4.92
CA HIS A 212 -3.62 -6.05 4.84
C HIS A 212 -3.38 -4.54 5.01
N ALA A 213 -2.50 -4.18 5.93
CA ALA A 213 -2.11 -2.78 6.14
C ALA A 213 -1.29 -2.25 4.95
N ALA A 214 -0.38 -3.04 4.41
CA ALA A 214 0.34 -2.71 3.18
C ALA A 214 -0.63 -2.50 2.00
N ALA A 215 -1.67 -3.35 1.87
CA ALA A 215 -2.68 -3.20 0.83
C ALA A 215 -3.41 -1.86 0.92
N LEU A 216 -3.80 -1.43 2.14
CA LEU A 216 -4.41 -0.12 2.34
C LEU A 216 -3.45 1.01 1.96
N CYS A 217 -2.18 0.93 2.35
CA CYS A 217 -1.19 1.95 1.99
C CYS A 217 -1.00 2.07 0.47
N TYR A 218 -0.95 0.95 -0.26
CA TYR A 218 -0.88 0.98 -1.72
C TYR A 218 -2.13 1.59 -2.36
N GLN A 219 -3.32 1.27 -1.87
CA GLN A 219 -4.56 1.90 -2.36
C GLN A 219 -4.62 3.40 -2.00
N THR A 220 -4.08 3.80 -0.84
CA THR A 220 -3.97 5.21 -0.48
C THR A 220 -3.07 5.97 -1.45
N ALA A 221 -1.95 5.40 -1.90
CA ALA A 221 -1.10 6.04 -2.91
C ALA A 221 -1.87 6.37 -4.19
N ARG A 222 -2.78 5.50 -4.62
CA ARG A 222 -3.66 5.76 -5.79
C ARG A 222 -4.68 6.86 -5.54
N LEU A 223 -5.21 6.94 -4.32
CA LEU A 223 -6.09 8.07 -3.95
C LEU A 223 -5.32 9.38 -3.99
N LEU A 224 -4.08 9.38 -3.54
CA LEU A 224 -3.20 10.55 -3.60
C LEU A 224 -2.90 10.96 -5.05
N ASP A 225 -2.67 10.00 -5.94
CA ASP A 225 -2.48 10.26 -7.38
C ASP A 225 -3.72 10.91 -8.02
N ALA A 226 -4.91 10.49 -7.59
CA ALA A 226 -6.16 11.02 -8.11
C ALA A 226 -6.53 12.37 -7.50
N ASP A 227 -6.16 12.61 -6.24
CA ASP A 227 -6.52 13.82 -5.53
C ASP A 227 -5.55 14.14 -4.39
N PRO A 228 -4.66 15.14 -4.54
CA PRO A 228 -3.71 15.52 -3.51
C PRO A 228 -4.36 16.12 -2.25
N PHE A 229 -5.62 16.59 -2.33
CA PHE A 229 -6.34 17.05 -1.14
C PHE A 229 -6.59 15.96 -0.12
N VAL A 230 -6.49 14.68 -0.52
CA VAL A 230 -6.47 13.55 0.41
C VAL A 230 -5.26 13.63 1.35
N LEU A 231 -4.09 14.03 0.85
CA LEU A 231 -2.89 14.22 1.67
C LEU A 231 -3.05 15.40 2.64
N LEU A 232 -3.59 16.52 2.15
CA LEU A 232 -3.81 17.73 2.96
C LEU A 232 -4.87 17.48 4.05
N LEU A 233 -5.91 16.68 3.75
CA LEU A 233 -6.86 16.21 4.74
C LEU A 233 -6.17 15.32 5.80
N LEU A 234 -5.30 14.41 5.39
CA LEU A 234 -4.49 13.61 6.33
C LEU A 234 -3.60 14.48 7.22
N ARG A 235 -3.05 15.57 6.67
CA ARG A 235 -2.28 16.55 7.45
C ARG A 235 -3.16 17.45 8.33
N GLY A 236 -4.50 17.42 8.17
CA GLY A 236 -5.43 18.02 9.15
C GLY A 236 -6.42 19.05 8.61
N ARG A 237 -6.38 19.40 7.30
CA ARG A 237 -7.32 20.37 6.72
C ARG A 237 -8.10 19.79 5.55
N GLY A 238 -9.40 20.07 5.55
CA GLY A 238 -10.29 19.78 4.45
C GLY A 238 -10.07 20.70 3.24
N GLU A 239 -10.50 20.25 2.09
CA GLU A 239 -10.30 20.94 0.80
C GLU A 239 -10.95 22.34 0.81
N ARG A 240 -12.19 22.45 1.27
CA ARG A 240 -12.94 23.72 1.29
C ARG A 240 -12.26 24.74 2.21
N ASP A 241 -11.99 24.37 3.45
CA ASP A 241 -11.33 25.28 4.42
C ASP A 241 -9.97 25.76 3.90
N LEU A 242 -9.22 24.86 3.28
CA LEU A 242 -7.93 25.18 2.71
C LEU A 242 -8.05 26.19 1.57
N LEU A 243 -8.92 25.93 0.58
CA LEU A 243 -9.11 26.79 -0.58
C LEU A 243 -9.65 28.16 -0.18
N ASP A 244 -10.63 28.23 0.73
CA ASP A 244 -11.14 29.48 1.27
C ASP A 244 -10.06 30.29 1.99
N THR A 245 -9.19 29.61 2.71
CA THR A 245 -8.06 30.25 3.42
C THR A 245 -7.03 30.78 2.43
N LEU A 246 -6.66 30.00 1.40
CA LEU A 246 -5.75 30.43 0.36
C LEU A 246 -6.30 31.64 -0.42
N ALA A 247 -7.57 31.63 -0.77
CA ALA A 247 -8.21 32.74 -1.47
C ALA A 247 -8.15 34.05 -0.65
N ARG A 248 -8.51 34.01 0.64
CA ARG A 248 -8.43 35.18 1.53
C ARG A 248 -6.99 35.68 1.65
N ARG A 249 -6.03 34.80 1.84
CA ARG A 249 -4.61 35.18 1.99
C ARG A 249 -4.02 35.75 0.71
N SER A 250 -4.34 35.14 -0.44
CA SER A 250 -3.91 35.63 -1.76
C SER A 250 -4.43 37.05 -2.03
N ALA A 251 -5.71 37.29 -1.75
CA ALA A 251 -6.30 38.64 -1.88
C ALA A 251 -5.59 39.67 -0.97
N ALA A 252 -5.32 39.29 0.28
CA ALA A 252 -4.59 40.16 1.21
C ALA A 252 -3.16 40.41 0.77
N HIS A 253 -2.46 39.39 0.22
CA HIS A 253 -1.10 39.51 -0.32
C HIS A 253 -1.08 40.47 -1.52
N ALA A 254 -1.98 40.31 -2.48
CA ALA A 254 -2.10 41.18 -3.64
C ALA A 254 -2.41 42.65 -3.24
N ALA A 255 -3.28 42.87 -2.26
CA ALA A 255 -3.59 44.20 -1.77
C ALA A 255 -2.40 44.89 -1.08
N ARG A 256 -1.47 44.15 -0.47
CA ARG A 256 -0.23 44.70 0.09
C ARG A 256 0.77 45.03 -1.01
N ALA A 257 0.90 44.17 -2.03
CA ALA A 257 1.82 44.38 -3.14
C ALA A 257 1.41 45.58 -4.04
N ALA A 258 0.14 45.97 -4.04
CA ALA A 258 -0.40 47.10 -4.79
C ALA A 258 -0.26 48.47 -4.09
N ARG A 259 0.27 48.52 -2.87
CA ARG A 259 0.51 49.74 -2.09
C ARG A 259 1.93 50.24 -2.23
#